data_96aff1e7b852aa64cbd0bfc9c57ce922
#
_entry.id   96aff1e7b852aa64cbd0bfc9c57ce922
#
_cell.length_a   1.000
_cell.length_b   1.000
_cell.length_c   1.000
_cell.angle_alpha   90.00
_cell.angle_beta   90.00
_cell.angle_gamma   90.00
#
_symmetry.space_group_name_H-M   'P 1'
#
loop_
_entity.id
_entity.type
_entity.pdbx_description
1 polymer ?
#
loop_
_entity_poly.entity_id
_entity_poly.type
_entity_poly.pdbx_seq_one_letter_code
_entity_poly.pdbx_strand_id
1 'polypeptide(L)'
;PFTVEAITMEMGMPGMDFSGVAALCERLEVPYTRIQVPVYQIIFEERKEKNPCSLCAKLRRGSLNTALTEKGIRKIALGHHYDDAVETLLMNLLFEGRIGCFQPVTFLDRTGVTQIRPLLYCHEDDIRRVALRENLPIVHNPCPMDGHSRRQEVKELIASLEERYPDLKQKLFGSLQRYPLYGWDLTKDER
;
A
#
# COMPACT_ATOMS: atom_id res chain seq x y z
N PRO A 1 -21.39 -2.05 -16.42
CA PRO A 1 -20.67 -3.28 -16.15
C PRO A 1 -19.17 -3.03 -16.32
N PHE A 2 -18.34 -3.69 -15.55
CA PHE A 2 -16.89 -3.67 -15.64
C PHE A 2 -16.36 -5.10 -15.43
N THR A 3 -15.18 -5.38 -15.96
CA THR A 3 -14.46 -6.64 -15.74
C THR A 3 -13.39 -6.42 -14.68
N VAL A 4 -13.06 -7.47 -13.92
CA VAL A 4 -12.01 -7.48 -12.93
C VAL A 4 -10.99 -8.56 -13.28
N GLU A 5 -9.71 -8.24 -13.16
CA GLU A 5 -8.59 -9.18 -13.21
C GLU A 5 -7.76 -9.03 -11.93
N ALA A 6 -7.30 -10.14 -11.36
CA ALA A 6 -6.41 -10.13 -10.23
C ALA A 6 -4.96 -10.29 -10.69
N ILE A 7 -4.05 -9.47 -10.13
CA ILE A 7 -2.61 -9.51 -10.44
C ILE A 7 -1.81 -9.64 -9.15
N THR A 8 -0.97 -10.67 -9.06
CA THR A 8 0.00 -10.82 -7.98
C THR A 8 1.42 -10.59 -8.48
N MET A 9 2.16 -9.75 -7.76
CA MET A 9 3.59 -9.55 -7.99
C MET A 9 4.37 -10.54 -7.12
N GLU A 10 4.99 -11.54 -7.74
CA GLU A 10 5.86 -12.50 -7.06
C GLU A 10 7.27 -11.95 -6.97
N MET A 11 7.64 -11.52 -5.77
CA MET A 11 8.88 -10.79 -5.53
C MET A 11 10.11 -11.69 -5.33
N GLY A 12 10.00 -12.99 -5.59
CA GLY A 12 11.10 -13.95 -5.44
C GLY A 12 11.42 -14.30 -3.99
N MET A 13 10.55 -13.96 -3.04
CA MET A 13 10.75 -14.32 -1.63
C MET A 13 10.49 -15.82 -1.42
N PRO A 14 11.37 -16.53 -0.70
CA PRO A 14 11.20 -17.96 -0.47
C PRO A 14 9.98 -18.25 0.41
N GLY A 15 9.29 -19.35 0.14
CA GLY A 15 8.17 -19.83 0.98
C GLY A 15 6.82 -19.13 0.74
N MET A 16 6.70 -18.26 -0.27
CA MET A 16 5.39 -17.68 -0.64
C MET A 16 4.57 -18.70 -1.45
N ASP A 17 3.38 -18.99 -0.96
CA ASP A 17 2.40 -19.82 -1.66
C ASP A 17 1.15 -19.02 -2.03
N PHE A 18 0.87 -18.96 -3.33
CA PHE A 18 -0.29 -18.26 -3.88
C PHE A 18 -1.38 -19.22 -4.37
N SER A 19 -1.28 -20.51 -4.08
CA SER A 19 -2.26 -21.51 -4.52
C SER A 19 -3.67 -21.23 -4.02
N GLY A 20 -3.81 -20.81 -2.77
CA GLY A 20 -5.08 -20.41 -2.19
C GLY A 20 -5.70 -19.17 -2.89
N VAL A 21 -4.87 -18.20 -3.26
CA VAL A 21 -5.33 -17.03 -4.01
C VAL A 21 -5.78 -17.42 -5.41
N ALA A 22 -5.04 -18.31 -6.09
CA ALA A 22 -5.41 -18.84 -7.40
C ALA A 22 -6.77 -19.56 -7.35
N ALA A 23 -6.95 -20.46 -6.37
CA ALA A 23 -8.21 -21.18 -6.17
C ALA A 23 -9.38 -20.23 -5.85
N LEU A 24 -9.15 -19.16 -5.09
CA LEU A 24 -10.17 -18.12 -4.85
C LEU A 24 -10.57 -17.42 -6.14
N CYS A 25 -9.60 -17.01 -6.95
CA CYS A 25 -9.86 -16.33 -8.22
C CYS A 25 -10.63 -17.24 -9.20
N GLU A 26 -10.27 -18.52 -9.28
CA GLU A 26 -10.97 -19.53 -10.08
C GLU A 26 -12.43 -19.67 -9.62
N ARG A 27 -12.68 -19.82 -8.32
CA ARG A 27 -14.04 -19.91 -7.75
C ARG A 27 -14.89 -18.68 -8.03
N LEU A 28 -14.27 -17.50 -8.10
CA LEU A 28 -14.94 -16.22 -8.39
C LEU A 28 -15.00 -15.90 -9.87
N GLU A 29 -14.49 -16.79 -10.74
CA GLU A 29 -14.39 -16.59 -12.19
C GLU A 29 -13.62 -15.31 -12.57
N VAL A 30 -12.62 -14.94 -11.73
CA VAL A 30 -11.76 -13.77 -11.94
C VAL A 30 -10.45 -14.21 -12.59
N PRO A 31 -10.10 -13.71 -13.78
CA PRO A 31 -8.79 -13.97 -14.39
C PRO A 31 -7.67 -13.59 -13.43
N TYR A 32 -6.68 -14.48 -13.30
CA TYR A 32 -5.58 -14.29 -12.35
C TYR A 32 -4.22 -14.37 -13.07
N THR A 33 -3.42 -13.33 -12.88
CA THR A 33 -2.06 -13.25 -13.44
C THR A 33 -1.03 -13.15 -12.33
N ARG A 34 0.02 -13.95 -12.43
CA ARG A 34 1.21 -13.90 -11.55
C ARG A 34 2.38 -13.34 -12.34
N ILE A 35 3.03 -12.30 -11.82
CA ILE A 35 4.14 -11.63 -12.48
C ILE A 35 5.39 -11.81 -11.62
N GLN A 36 6.39 -12.49 -12.17
CA GLN A 36 7.69 -12.71 -11.53
C GLN A 36 8.52 -11.43 -11.55
N VAL A 37 8.98 -10.99 -10.39
CA VAL A 37 9.88 -9.83 -10.28
C VAL A 37 10.98 -10.15 -9.29
N PRO A 38 12.27 -10.11 -9.66
CA PRO A 38 13.39 -10.53 -8.82
C PRO A 38 13.74 -9.47 -7.76
N VAL A 39 12.74 -8.96 -7.04
CA VAL A 39 12.92 -7.88 -6.04
C VAL A 39 13.77 -8.35 -4.87
N TYR A 40 13.52 -9.55 -4.38
CA TYR A 40 14.26 -10.13 -3.25
C TYR A 40 15.74 -10.28 -3.60
N GLN A 41 16.03 -10.91 -4.72
CA GLN A 41 17.39 -11.11 -5.21
C GLN A 41 18.13 -9.77 -5.36
N ILE A 42 17.53 -8.80 -6.05
CA ILE A 42 18.15 -7.49 -6.27
C ILE A 42 18.46 -6.78 -4.96
N ILE A 43 17.55 -6.81 -3.99
CA ILE A 43 17.66 -6.02 -2.76
C ILE A 43 18.59 -6.68 -1.74
N PHE A 44 18.39 -7.96 -1.48
CA PHE A 44 19.03 -8.65 -0.35
C PHE A 44 20.29 -9.40 -0.75
N GLU A 45 20.37 -9.94 -1.97
CA GLU A 45 21.50 -10.74 -2.42
C GLU A 45 22.54 -9.91 -3.19
N GLU A 46 22.09 -9.15 -4.22
CA GLU A 46 22.99 -8.41 -5.10
C GLU A 46 23.42 -7.07 -4.50
N ARG A 47 22.44 -6.22 -4.11
CA ARG A 47 22.72 -4.85 -3.64
C ARG A 47 22.98 -4.75 -2.15
N LYS A 48 22.50 -5.68 -1.35
CA LYS A 48 22.54 -5.63 0.13
C LYS A 48 22.12 -4.25 0.64
N GLU A 49 20.95 -3.81 0.15
CA GLU A 49 20.47 -2.43 0.27
C GLU A 49 20.25 -2.02 1.73
N LYS A 50 20.80 -0.88 2.13
CA LYS A 50 20.66 -0.37 3.49
C LYS A 50 19.22 0.09 3.81
N ASN A 51 18.50 0.56 2.80
CA ASN A 51 17.08 0.95 2.92
C ASN A 51 16.22 0.11 1.96
N PRO A 52 16.05 -1.18 2.26
CA PRO A 52 15.42 -2.14 1.35
C PRO A 52 13.97 -1.77 1.01
N CYS A 53 13.21 -1.21 1.95
CA CYS A 53 11.81 -0.88 1.75
C CYS A 53 11.58 0.18 0.67
N SER A 54 12.45 1.20 0.60
CA SER A 54 12.37 2.26 -0.41
C SER A 54 12.59 1.72 -1.82
N LEU A 55 13.65 0.91 -2.00
CA LEU A 55 13.94 0.28 -3.29
C LEU A 55 12.87 -0.73 -3.68
N CYS A 56 12.41 -1.55 -2.73
CA CYS A 56 11.30 -2.49 -2.93
C CYS A 56 10.05 -1.77 -3.47
N ALA A 57 9.66 -0.67 -2.84
CA ALA A 57 8.50 0.11 -3.28
C ALA A 57 8.66 0.66 -4.70
N LYS A 58 9.88 1.10 -5.08
CA LYS A 58 10.18 1.59 -6.44
C LYS A 58 10.09 0.46 -7.48
N LEU A 59 10.73 -0.68 -7.22
CA LEU A 59 10.74 -1.83 -8.13
C LEU A 59 9.32 -2.39 -8.32
N ARG A 60 8.59 -2.62 -7.23
CA ARG A 60 7.20 -3.09 -7.28
C ARG A 60 6.31 -2.17 -8.11
N ARG A 61 6.39 -0.86 -7.87
CA ARG A 61 5.60 0.13 -8.60
C ARG A 61 5.96 0.16 -10.08
N GLY A 62 7.25 0.11 -10.40
CA GLY A 62 7.73 0.08 -11.78
C GLY A 62 7.20 -1.14 -12.52
N SER A 63 7.44 -2.34 -11.99
CA SER A 63 7.01 -3.60 -12.61
C SER A 63 5.49 -3.70 -12.75
N LEU A 64 4.74 -3.25 -11.74
CA LEU A 64 3.28 -3.23 -11.81
C LEU A 64 2.80 -2.30 -12.93
N ASN A 65 3.35 -1.08 -13.02
CA ASN A 65 2.98 -0.14 -14.07
C ASN A 65 3.30 -0.67 -15.48
N THR A 66 4.45 -1.33 -15.66
CA THR A 66 4.81 -1.99 -16.93
C THR A 66 3.77 -3.04 -17.30
N ALA A 67 3.45 -3.94 -16.37
CA ALA A 67 2.46 -5.00 -16.61
C ALA A 67 1.05 -4.45 -16.94
N LEU A 68 0.62 -3.40 -16.25
CA LEU A 68 -0.66 -2.75 -16.53
C LEU A 68 -0.68 -2.13 -17.93
N THR A 69 0.42 -1.50 -18.33
CA THR A 69 0.54 -0.88 -19.67
C THR A 69 0.53 -1.94 -20.77
N GLU A 70 1.29 -3.02 -20.61
CA GLU A 70 1.35 -4.14 -21.57
C GLU A 70 -0.01 -4.83 -21.74
N LYS A 71 -0.79 -4.94 -20.67
CA LYS A 71 -2.15 -5.51 -20.70
C LYS A 71 -3.22 -4.49 -21.13
N GLY A 72 -2.88 -3.24 -21.36
CA GLY A 72 -3.85 -2.19 -21.68
C GLY A 72 -4.79 -1.83 -20.52
N ILE A 73 -4.44 -2.19 -19.29
CA ILE A 73 -5.24 -1.91 -18.08
C ILE A 73 -5.04 -0.47 -17.65
N ARG A 74 -6.14 0.30 -17.58
CA ARG A 74 -6.10 1.72 -17.27
C ARG A 74 -6.58 2.06 -15.85
N LYS A 75 -7.05 1.08 -15.09
CA LYS A 75 -7.49 1.29 -13.71
C LYS A 75 -7.02 0.15 -12.82
N ILE A 76 -6.44 0.49 -11.67
CA ILE A 76 -6.03 -0.49 -10.66
C ILE A 76 -6.65 -0.16 -9.32
N ALA A 77 -7.20 -1.16 -8.63
CA ALA A 77 -7.63 -1.09 -7.25
C ALA A 77 -6.48 -1.57 -6.34
N LEU A 78 -6.09 -0.74 -5.38
CA LEU A 78 -5.08 -1.04 -4.37
C LEU A 78 -5.76 -1.24 -3.01
N GLY A 79 -5.27 -2.20 -2.23
CA GLY A 79 -5.84 -2.59 -0.94
C GLY A 79 -5.55 -1.63 0.22
N HIS A 80 -5.08 -0.40 -0.04
CA HIS A 80 -4.84 0.57 1.03
C HIS A 80 -6.14 0.89 1.78
N HIS A 81 -6.06 0.90 3.10
CA HIS A 81 -7.18 1.08 4.00
C HIS A 81 -6.99 2.31 4.91
N TYR A 82 -7.92 2.51 5.86
CA TYR A 82 -7.95 3.66 6.77
C TYR A 82 -6.67 3.82 7.57
N ASP A 83 -6.19 2.73 8.19
CA ASP A 83 -4.99 2.75 9.03
C ASP A 83 -3.73 3.05 8.20
N ASP A 84 -3.62 2.54 6.95
CA ASP A 84 -2.53 2.90 6.03
C ASP A 84 -2.44 4.42 5.78
N ALA A 85 -3.57 5.11 5.70
CA ALA A 85 -3.58 6.55 5.48
C ALA A 85 -3.08 7.31 6.72
N VAL A 86 -3.51 6.91 7.90
CA VAL A 86 -3.05 7.47 9.18
C VAL A 86 -1.56 7.23 9.38
N GLU A 87 -1.10 6.00 9.18
CA GLU A 87 0.32 5.63 9.25
C GLU A 87 1.16 6.43 8.26
N THR A 88 0.70 6.56 7.01
CA THR A 88 1.41 7.30 5.96
C THR A 88 1.50 8.79 6.28
N LEU A 89 0.45 9.40 6.84
CA LEU A 89 0.50 10.78 7.30
C LEU A 89 1.58 10.97 8.37
N LEU A 90 1.60 10.12 9.41
CA LEU A 90 2.59 10.22 10.47
C LEU A 90 4.01 9.90 9.98
N MET A 91 4.19 8.92 9.10
CA MET A 91 5.49 8.66 8.46
C MET A 91 6.01 9.89 7.72
N ASN A 92 5.17 10.56 6.95
CA ASN A 92 5.56 11.78 6.25
C ASN A 92 5.90 12.92 7.20
N LEU A 93 5.15 13.10 8.29
CA LEU A 93 5.43 14.12 9.29
C LEU A 93 6.74 13.85 10.03
N LEU A 94 6.96 12.63 10.50
CA LEU A 94 8.09 12.27 11.36
C LEU A 94 9.41 12.11 10.59
N PHE A 95 9.36 11.54 9.40
CA PHE A 95 10.58 11.17 8.67
C PHE A 95 10.87 12.05 7.45
N GLU A 96 9.84 12.70 6.88
CA GLU A 96 9.99 13.52 5.69
C GLU A 96 9.75 15.01 5.95
N GLY A 97 9.28 15.38 7.14
CA GLY A 97 9.00 16.77 7.52
C GLY A 97 7.91 17.41 6.65
N ARG A 98 6.97 16.63 6.12
CA ARG A 98 5.92 17.13 5.24
C ARG A 98 4.54 16.61 5.62
N ILE A 99 3.53 17.45 5.41
CA ILE A 99 2.12 17.05 5.51
C ILE A 99 1.73 16.40 4.18
N GLY A 100 1.31 15.16 4.21
CA GLY A 100 0.89 14.47 2.99
C GLY A 100 0.55 13.00 3.20
N CYS A 101 -0.25 12.49 2.26
CA CYS A 101 -0.64 11.10 2.17
C CYS A 101 -0.89 10.74 0.70
N PHE A 102 -1.10 9.48 0.39
CA PHE A 102 -1.63 9.09 -0.89
C PHE A 102 -3.09 9.55 -1.04
N GLN A 103 -3.51 9.84 -2.27
CA GLN A 103 -4.89 10.28 -2.54
C GLN A 103 -5.83 9.09 -2.71
N PRO A 104 -7.15 9.24 -2.45
CA PRO A 104 -8.16 8.21 -2.72
C PRO A 104 -8.13 7.71 -4.17
N VAL A 105 -7.98 8.65 -5.10
CA VAL A 105 -7.82 8.43 -6.54
C VAL A 105 -6.58 9.16 -7.03
N THR A 106 -5.72 8.48 -7.77
CA THR A 106 -4.50 9.06 -8.33
C THR A 106 -4.41 8.73 -9.81
N PHE A 107 -4.33 9.73 -10.66
CA PHE A 107 -4.02 9.53 -12.06
C PHE A 107 -2.51 9.60 -12.28
N LEU A 108 -1.96 8.63 -12.99
CA LEU A 108 -0.53 8.54 -13.31
C LEU A 108 -0.32 8.98 -14.77
N ASP A 109 0.02 10.25 -14.98
CA ASP A 109 0.16 10.86 -16.31
C ASP A 109 1.09 10.07 -17.25
N ARG A 110 2.21 9.53 -16.71
CA ARG A 110 3.19 8.79 -17.51
C ARG A 110 2.68 7.47 -18.10
N THR A 111 1.70 6.85 -17.46
CA THR A 111 1.18 5.52 -17.84
C THR A 111 -0.28 5.56 -18.25
N GLY A 112 -0.98 6.65 -17.98
CA GLY A 112 -2.42 6.78 -18.20
C GLY A 112 -3.26 5.88 -17.28
N VAL A 113 -2.67 5.38 -16.18
CA VAL A 113 -3.34 4.47 -15.23
C VAL A 113 -3.94 5.27 -14.08
N THR A 114 -5.20 5.00 -13.76
CA THR A 114 -5.87 5.51 -12.57
C THR A 114 -5.78 4.49 -11.44
N GLN A 115 -5.21 4.89 -10.32
CA GLN A 115 -5.19 4.11 -9.07
C GLN A 115 -6.36 4.50 -8.20
N ILE A 116 -7.14 3.54 -7.74
CA ILE A 116 -8.23 3.73 -6.78
C ILE A 116 -7.96 2.91 -5.51
N ARG A 117 -8.56 3.32 -4.39
CA ARG A 117 -8.40 2.68 -3.09
C ARG A 117 -9.78 2.42 -2.46
N PRO A 118 -10.46 1.35 -2.89
CA PRO A 118 -11.84 1.09 -2.46
C PRO A 118 -12.01 0.88 -0.96
N LEU A 119 -10.96 0.40 -0.27
CA LEU A 119 -10.98 0.11 1.16
C LEU A 119 -10.57 1.29 2.06
N LEU A 120 -10.36 2.49 1.49
CA LEU A 120 -9.79 3.63 2.21
C LEU A 120 -10.55 4.04 3.48
N TYR A 121 -11.84 3.78 3.54
CA TYR A 121 -12.68 4.08 4.70
C TYR A 121 -12.94 2.88 5.61
N CYS A 122 -12.35 1.71 5.31
CA CYS A 122 -12.45 0.51 6.13
C CYS A 122 -11.27 0.46 7.11
N HIS A 123 -11.54 0.12 8.37
CA HIS A 123 -10.48 -0.13 9.36
C HIS A 123 -9.82 -1.49 9.11
N GLU A 124 -8.52 -1.61 9.42
CA GLU A 124 -7.76 -2.86 9.26
C GLU A 124 -8.43 -4.02 9.98
N ASP A 125 -8.93 -3.80 11.20
CA ASP A 125 -9.61 -4.83 12.00
C ASP A 125 -10.92 -5.30 11.37
N ASP A 126 -11.67 -4.42 10.70
CA ASP A 126 -12.87 -4.82 9.96
C ASP A 126 -12.52 -5.70 8.78
N ILE A 127 -11.47 -5.33 8.03
CA ILE A 127 -10.96 -6.11 6.91
C ILE A 127 -10.50 -7.49 7.39
N ARG A 128 -9.76 -7.56 8.50
CA ARG A 128 -9.31 -8.83 9.11
C ARG A 128 -10.49 -9.71 9.51
N ARG A 129 -11.51 -9.12 10.16
CA ARG A 129 -12.72 -9.86 10.57
C ARG A 129 -13.46 -10.44 9.37
N VAL A 130 -13.60 -9.67 8.29
CA VAL A 130 -14.21 -10.15 7.04
C VAL A 130 -13.36 -11.25 6.42
N ALA A 131 -12.03 -11.09 6.34
CA ALA A 131 -11.14 -12.11 5.78
C ALA A 131 -11.26 -13.44 6.52
N LEU A 132 -11.32 -13.42 7.86
CA LEU A 132 -11.50 -14.62 8.68
C LEU A 132 -12.89 -15.22 8.50
N ARG A 133 -13.95 -14.42 8.53
CA ARG A 133 -15.34 -14.87 8.38
C ARG A 133 -15.58 -15.56 7.03
N GLU A 134 -15.02 -14.99 5.96
CA GLU A 134 -15.19 -15.50 4.60
C GLU A 134 -14.12 -16.55 4.22
N ASN A 135 -13.27 -16.95 5.19
CA ASN A 135 -12.15 -17.89 4.97
C ASN A 135 -11.30 -17.50 3.74
N LEU A 136 -10.97 -16.21 3.60
CA LEU A 136 -10.13 -15.75 2.49
C LEU A 136 -8.69 -16.27 2.67
N PRO A 137 -8.02 -16.70 1.61
CA PRO A 137 -6.64 -17.15 1.68
C PRO A 137 -5.71 -15.97 2.01
N ILE A 138 -4.96 -16.08 3.11
CA ILE A 138 -3.98 -15.10 3.53
C ILE A 138 -2.60 -15.66 3.24
N VAL A 139 -1.83 -14.96 2.41
CA VAL A 139 -0.45 -15.30 2.10
C VAL A 139 0.46 -14.68 3.16
N HIS A 140 1.23 -15.51 3.85
CA HIS A 140 2.22 -15.02 4.81
C HIS A 140 3.33 -14.25 4.10
N ASN A 141 3.74 -13.12 4.68
CA ASN A 141 4.84 -12.30 4.15
C ASN A 141 6.17 -12.72 4.80
N PRO A 142 7.07 -13.42 4.08
CA PRO A 142 8.36 -13.86 4.62
C PRO A 142 9.46 -12.80 4.52
N CYS A 143 9.11 -11.54 4.30
CA CYS A 143 10.08 -10.46 4.15
C CYS A 143 10.91 -10.28 5.42
N PRO A 144 12.26 -10.26 5.34
CA PRO A 144 13.12 -10.02 6.52
C PRO A 144 12.86 -8.69 7.22
N MET A 145 12.24 -7.72 6.52
CA MET A 145 11.88 -6.41 7.08
C MET A 145 10.48 -6.38 7.70
N ASP A 146 9.76 -7.50 7.68
CA ASP A 146 8.45 -7.58 8.32
C ASP A 146 8.59 -7.43 9.83
N GLY A 147 7.77 -6.58 10.44
CA GLY A 147 7.91 -6.22 11.86
C GLY A 147 9.07 -5.27 12.21
N HIS A 148 9.99 -4.95 11.26
CA HIS A 148 11.17 -4.10 11.51
C HIS A 148 11.22 -2.85 10.63
N SER A 149 10.10 -2.47 10.04
CA SER A 149 10.01 -1.31 9.16
C SER A 149 9.62 -0.05 9.93
N ARG A 150 9.95 1.14 9.37
CA ARG A 150 9.46 2.43 9.89
C ARG A 150 7.93 2.50 9.99
N ARG A 151 7.23 1.75 9.15
CA ARG A 151 5.76 1.64 9.23
C ARG A 151 5.35 0.92 10.52
N GLN A 152 6.05 -0.15 10.89
CA GLN A 152 5.78 -0.86 12.14
C GLN A 152 6.04 0.03 13.36
N GLU A 153 7.14 0.79 13.36
CA GLU A 153 7.47 1.76 14.39
C GLU A 153 6.34 2.81 14.56
N VAL A 154 5.82 3.34 13.45
CA VAL A 154 4.69 4.29 13.48
C VAL A 154 3.40 3.62 13.96
N LYS A 155 3.14 2.38 13.58
CA LYS A 155 1.98 1.61 14.04
C LYS A 155 1.98 1.43 15.56
N GLU A 156 3.13 1.10 16.13
CA GLU A 156 3.33 0.98 17.56
C GLU A 156 3.18 2.33 18.29
N LEU A 157 3.72 3.40 17.71
CA LEU A 157 3.54 4.75 18.22
C LEU A 157 2.06 5.16 18.24
N ILE A 158 1.32 4.90 17.17
CA ILE A 158 -0.12 5.17 17.10
C ILE A 158 -0.85 4.41 18.22
N ALA A 159 -0.57 3.11 18.37
CA ALA A 159 -1.19 2.29 19.40
C ALA A 159 -0.94 2.85 20.81
N SER A 160 0.30 3.26 21.12
CA SER A 160 0.64 3.87 22.41
C SER A 160 -0.05 5.22 22.65
N LEU A 161 -0.24 6.01 21.59
CA LEU A 161 -0.92 7.30 21.70
C LEU A 161 -2.44 7.14 21.82
N GLU A 162 -3.03 6.10 21.24
CA GLU A 162 -4.47 5.83 21.34
C GLU A 162 -4.90 5.48 22.78
N GLU A 163 -4.02 4.94 23.62
CA GLU A 163 -4.28 4.73 25.04
C GLU A 163 -4.63 6.05 25.75
N ARG A 164 -3.96 7.14 25.33
CA ARG A 164 -4.17 8.48 25.90
C ARG A 164 -5.20 9.31 25.10
N TYR A 165 -5.30 9.07 23.80
CA TYR A 165 -6.15 9.81 22.87
C TYR A 165 -6.98 8.82 22.02
N PRO A 166 -8.09 8.28 22.56
CA PRO A 166 -8.84 7.19 21.89
C PRO A 166 -9.39 7.53 20.49
N ASP A 167 -9.53 8.81 20.16
CA ASP A 167 -10.00 9.32 18.87
C ASP A 167 -8.86 9.79 17.95
N LEU A 168 -7.60 9.45 18.27
CA LEU A 168 -6.41 9.90 17.54
C LEU A 168 -6.48 9.58 16.05
N LYS A 169 -6.72 8.32 15.69
CA LYS A 169 -6.81 7.91 14.27
C LYS A 169 -7.89 8.68 13.54
N GLN A 170 -9.06 8.88 14.17
CA GLN A 170 -10.16 9.63 13.58
C GLN A 170 -9.77 11.10 13.32
N LYS A 171 -9.06 11.72 14.26
CA LYS A 171 -8.58 13.10 14.13
C LYS A 171 -7.52 13.23 13.04
N LEU A 172 -6.57 12.28 12.99
CA LEU A 172 -5.53 12.27 11.96
C LEU A 172 -6.12 12.06 10.55
N PHE A 173 -7.02 11.10 10.40
CA PHE A 173 -7.70 10.88 9.12
C PHE A 173 -8.57 12.08 8.72
N GLY A 174 -9.30 12.65 9.67
CA GLY A 174 -10.11 13.86 9.45
C GLY A 174 -9.26 15.08 9.07
N SER A 175 -7.99 15.16 9.52
CA SER A 175 -7.10 16.24 9.10
C SER A 175 -6.74 16.13 7.61
N LEU A 176 -6.56 14.92 7.08
CA LEU A 176 -6.34 14.69 5.64
C LEU A 176 -7.54 15.17 4.79
N GLN A 177 -8.76 15.00 5.30
CA GLN A 177 -9.98 15.43 4.60
C GLN A 177 -10.15 16.97 4.59
N ARG A 178 -9.57 17.65 5.58
CA ARG A 178 -9.66 19.11 5.75
C ARG A 178 -8.45 19.89 5.22
N TYR A 179 -7.41 19.20 4.78
CA TYR A 179 -6.27 19.81 4.09
C TYR A 179 -6.74 20.45 2.76
N PRO A 180 -6.23 21.60 2.29
CA PRO A 180 -4.97 22.27 2.64
C PRO A 180 -5.05 23.20 3.87
N LEU A 181 -3.86 23.55 4.42
CA LEU A 181 -3.69 24.55 5.48
C LEU A 181 -3.59 25.93 4.85
N TYR A 182 -4.66 26.70 4.94
CA TYR A 182 -4.68 28.06 4.40
C TYR A 182 -3.76 29.01 5.19
N GLY A 183 -3.06 29.90 4.48
CA GLY A 183 -2.17 30.89 5.07
C GLY A 183 -0.77 30.36 5.45
N TRP A 184 -0.44 29.13 5.09
CA TRP A 184 0.87 28.53 5.27
C TRP A 184 1.60 28.24 3.95
N ASP A 185 1.07 28.76 2.85
CA ASP A 185 1.72 28.67 1.55
C ASP A 185 2.93 29.59 1.49
N LEU A 186 4.11 29.03 1.23
CA LEU A 186 5.27 29.85 0.86
C LEU A 186 5.00 30.46 -0.52
N THR A 187 5.02 31.76 -0.60
CA THR A 187 4.90 32.46 -1.88
C THR A 187 6.08 32.11 -2.77
N LYS A 188 5.88 32.12 -4.10
CA LYS A 188 6.93 31.79 -5.08
C LYS A 188 8.20 32.64 -4.97
N ASP A 189 8.09 33.80 -4.32
CA ASP A 189 9.16 34.80 -4.17
C ASP A 189 10.12 34.45 -3.00
N GLU A 190 9.82 33.44 -2.18
CA GLU A 190 10.63 33.03 -1.03
C GLU A 190 11.45 31.73 -1.25
N ARG A 191 11.56 31.26 -2.52
CA ARG A 191 12.32 30.06 -2.87
C ARG A 191 13.58 30.39 -3.69
#